data_bc9beba36c3c46022c7c8468dff4c5e1
#
_entry.id   bc9beba36c3c46022c7c8468dff4c5e1
#
_cell.length_a   1.000
_cell.length_b   1.000
_cell.length_c   1.000
_cell.angle_alpha   90.00
_cell.angle_beta   90.00
_cell.angle_gamma   90.00
#
_symmetry.space_group_name_H-M   'P 1'
#
loop_
_entity.id
_entity.type
_entity.pdbx_description
1 polymer ?
#
loop_
_entity_poly.entity_id
_entity_poly.type
_entity_poly.pdbx_seq_one_letter_code
_entity_poly.pdbx_strand_id
1 'polypeptide(L)'
;MTFEEARAQFPVLERYAYLNAGTNGPLARSTVAAVVDQVERDLAGGRSGQAWIDRVLALRDEVRAGLAAVIDVDPGLVAITDSTTRGCGIVIAGLDIGSEDEIVITDQEHFGLTGPVHATGARVVVTAADEESILAAVTPRTRLVATSHVLWTTGRRLDLERLREESGVPILVDGAQSAGAIRVDATPFDFYTVSAQKWLCAPEPAGALYVRDPERLRVVSPGYLAQSSYDASGAFEPKLGGARFDSCWNATPTLAGVDAALATHPEWRYERATENAARCHELLAGRVEVVTPPGHSTLVSFRPNGDPTELVSALGEQGVIVRELPGRNLVRASVGWWTSEDDLQRLAAGV
;
A
#
# COMPACT_ATOMS: atom_id res chain seq x y z
N MET A 1 -12.52 -21.02 6.11
CA MET A 1 -11.10 -21.39 5.83
C MET A 1 -10.33 -21.32 7.13
N THR A 2 -9.68 -22.40 7.55
CA THR A 2 -8.83 -22.45 8.75
C THR A 2 -7.50 -21.73 8.47
N PHE A 3 -6.70 -21.51 9.52
CA PHE A 3 -5.36 -20.93 9.36
C PHE A 3 -4.45 -21.83 8.51
N GLU A 4 -4.48 -23.13 8.76
CA GLU A 4 -3.65 -24.12 8.06
C GLU A 4 -4.00 -24.16 6.56
N GLU A 5 -5.30 -24.16 6.23
CA GLU A 5 -5.79 -24.11 4.85
C GLU A 5 -5.35 -22.82 4.14
N ALA A 6 -5.47 -21.68 4.82
CA ALA A 6 -5.10 -20.39 4.29
C ALA A 6 -3.56 -20.28 4.09
N ARG A 7 -2.78 -20.69 5.09
CA ARG A 7 -1.32 -20.67 5.04
C ARG A 7 -0.76 -21.60 3.96
N ALA A 8 -1.39 -22.78 3.75
CA ALA A 8 -0.99 -23.75 2.72
C ALA A 8 -1.10 -23.21 1.28
N GLN A 9 -1.81 -22.10 1.07
CA GLN A 9 -1.82 -21.40 -0.23
C GLN A 9 -0.46 -20.77 -0.56
N PHE A 10 0.43 -20.57 0.42
CA PHE A 10 1.70 -19.87 0.26
C PHE A 10 2.90 -20.84 0.41
N PRO A 11 3.38 -21.49 -0.66
CA PRO A 11 4.46 -22.50 -0.58
C PRO A 11 5.77 -21.97 0.02
N VAL A 12 6.05 -20.70 -0.13
CA VAL A 12 7.25 -20.05 0.43
C VAL A 12 7.32 -20.16 1.96
N LEU A 13 6.16 -20.27 2.62
CA LEU A 13 6.04 -20.38 4.09
C LEU A 13 6.40 -21.77 4.63
N GLU A 14 6.50 -22.78 3.77
CA GLU A 14 7.01 -24.11 4.15
C GLU A 14 8.53 -24.08 4.42
N ARG A 15 9.22 -23.13 3.79
CA ARG A 15 10.67 -23.01 3.83
C ARG A 15 11.15 -21.84 4.71
N TYR A 16 10.45 -20.72 4.66
CA TYR A 16 10.88 -19.46 5.27
C TYR A 16 9.89 -18.94 6.30
N ALA A 17 10.43 -18.39 7.40
CA ALA A 17 9.71 -17.41 8.21
C ALA A 17 9.66 -16.09 7.42
N TYR A 18 8.59 -15.90 6.63
CA TYR A 18 8.48 -14.78 5.69
C TYR A 18 7.89 -13.54 6.37
N LEU A 19 8.75 -12.70 6.90
CA LEU A 19 8.42 -11.50 7.70
C LEU A 19 8.78 -10.20 6.94
N ASN A 20 8.50 -10.14 5.61
CA ASN A 20 8.89 -9.01 4.77
C ASN A 20 7.79 -8.51 3.82
N ALA A 21 6.52 -8.69 4.18
CA ALA A 21 5.40 -8.20 3.38
C ALA A 21 5.37 -6.67 3.22
N GLY A 22 5.98 -5.92 4.15
CA GLY A 22 6.17 -4.48 4.00
C GLY A 22 7.09 -4.08 2.81
N THR A 23 7.79 -5.05 2.19
CA THR A 23 8.44 -4.91 0.87
C THR A 23 7.54 -5.53 -0.20
N ASN A 24 7.38 -6.85 -0.21
CA ASN A 24 6.45 -7.60 -1.05
C ASN A 24 5.88 -8.76 -0.23
N GLY A 25 4.58 -9.02 -0.36
CA GLY A 25 3.91 -10.15 0.27
C GLY A 25 4.22 -11.49 -0.44
N PRO A 26 3.99 -12.63 0.20
CA PRO A 26 4.13 -13.93 -0.44
C PRO A 26 3.03 -14.13 -1.47
N LEU A 27 3.33 -14.82 -2.59
CA LEU A 27 2.31 -15.14 -3.61
C LEU A 27 1.61 -16.46 -3.28
N ALA A 28 0.26 -16.44 -3.36
CA ALA A 28 -0.55 -17.64 -3.19
C ALA A 28 -0.59 -18.49 -4.47
N ARG A 29 -0.83 -19.81 -4.33
CA ARG A 29 -1.01 -20.74 -5.47
C ARG A 29 -2.16 -20.30 -6.38
N SER A 30 -3.28 -19.88 -5.80
CA SER A 30 -4.45 -19.37 -6.52
C SER A 30 -4.14 -18.12 -7.33
N THR A 31 -3.34 -17.20 -6.77
CA THR A 31 -2.88 -15.99 -7.47
C THR A 31 -2.05 -16.33 -8.71
N VAL A 32 -1.08 -17.23 -8.56
CA VAL A 32 -0.23 -17.68 -9.69
C VAL A 32 -1.06 -18.43 -10.73
N ALA A 33 -1.98 -19.30 -10.32
CA ALA A 33 -2.87 -20.01 -11.24
C ALA A 33 -3.72 -19.05 -12.07
N ALA A 34 -4.34 -18.01 -11.44
CA ALA A 34 -5.13 -17.03 -12.16
C ALA A 34 -4.32 -16.22 -13.18
N VAL A 35 -3.06 -15.88 -12.87
CA VAL A 35 -2.14 -15.23 -13.83
C VAL A 35 -1.88 -16.12 -15.03
N VAL A 36 -1.55 -17.40 -14.80
CA VAL A 36 -1.25 -18.38 -15.86
C VAL A 36 -2.49 -18.65 -16.72
N ASP A 37 -3.65 -18.91 -16.09
CA ASP A 37 -4.93 -19.14 -16.78
C ASP A 37 -5.31 -17.97 -17.67
N GLN A 38 -5.05 -16.72 -17.24
CA GLN A 38 -5.32 -15.54 -18.06
C GLN A 38 -4.38 -15.45 -19.27
N VAL A 39 -3.09 -15.75 -19.08
CA VAL A 39 -2.12 -15.81 -20.20
C VAL A 39 -2.51 -16.89 -21.22
N GLU A 40 -2.89 -18.08 -20.76
CA GLU A 40 -3.33 -19.19 -21.62
C GLU A 40 -4.61 -18.87 -22.37
N ARG A 41 -5.56 -18.21 -21.72
CA ARG A 41 -6.81 -17.70 -22.34
C ARG A 41 -6.52 -16.72 -23.45
N ASP A 42 -5.63 -15.75 -23.23
CA ASP A 42 -5.23 -14.76 -24.23
C ASP A 42 -4.42 -15.40 -25.39
N LEU A 43 -3.60 -16.41 -25.08
CA LEU A 43 -2.85 -17.18 -26.07
C LEU A 43 -3.80 -17.96 -27.00
N ALA A 44 -4.78 -18.66 -26.45
CA ALA A 44 -5.69 -19.51 -27.20
C ALA A 44 -6.78 -18.72 -27.94
N GLY A 45 -7.35 -17.68 -27.30
CA GLY A 45 -8.50 -16.91 -27.81
C GLY A 45 -8.13 -15.62 -28.53
N GLY A 46 -6.89 -15.16 -28.42
CA GLY A 46 -6.44 -13.85 -28.91
C GLY A 46 -6.94 -12.69 -28.04
N ARG A 47 -6.45 -11.50 -28.35
CA ARG A 47 -6.73 -10.26 -27.60
C ARG A 47 -7.41 -9.22 -28.48
N SER A 48 -8.58 -9.58 -29.05
CA SER A 48 -9.29 -8.71 -29.97
C SER A 48 -10.81 -8.91 -29.91
N GLY A 49 -11.52 -7.92 -30.44
CA GLY A 49 -12.99 -7.93 -30.53
C GLY A 49 -13.68 -7.51 -29.22
N GLN A 50 -14.98 -7.21 -29.36
CA GLN A 50 -15.79 -6.63 -28.28
C GLN A 50 -15.83 -7.54 -27.03
N ALA A 51 -16.00 -8.85 -27.24
CA ALA A 51 -16.07 -9.80 -26.11
C ALA A 51 -14.78 -9.87 -25.28
N TRP A 52 -13.62 -9.63 -25.87
CA TRP A 52 -12.36 -9.52 -25.11
C TRP A 52 -12.32 -8.21 -24.33
N ILE A 53 -12.69 -7.09 -24.95
CA ILE A 53 -12.75 -5.77 -24.28
C ILE A 53 -13.72 -5.83 -23.10
N ASP A 54 -14.90 -6.39 -23.26
CA ASP A 54 -15.91 -6.50 -22.20
C ASP A 54 -15.38 -7.28 -20.99
N ARG A 55 -14.67 -8.40 -21.22
CA ARG A 55 -14.03 -9.17 -20.15
C ARG A 55 -12.94 -8.37 -19.41
N VAL A 56 -12.13 -7.62 -20.15
CA VAL A 56 -11.08 -6.77 -19.53
C VAL A 56 -11.71 -5.70 -18.66
N LEU A 57 -12.79 -5.06 -19.13
CA LEU A 57 -13.48 -4.02 -18.36
C LEU A 57 -14.17 -4.61 -17.14
N ALA A 58 -14.83 -5.75 -17.26
CA ALA A 58 -15.45 -6.45 -16.12
C ALA A 58 -14.41 -6.81 -15.04
N LEU A 59 -13.27 -7.40 -15.44
CA LEU A 59 -12.19 -7.72 -14.51
C LEU A 59 -11.62 -6.45 -13.81
N ARG A 60 -11.53 -5.33 -14.52
CA ARG A 60 -11.12 -4.06 -13.91
C ARG A 60 -12.12 -3.61 -12.84
N ASP A 61 -13.41 -3.76 -13.10
CA ASP A 61 -14.44 -3.35 -12.14
C ASP A 61 -14.46 -4.29 -10.91
N GLU A 62 -14.22 -5.59 -11.08
CA GLU A 62 -14.05 -6.57 -9.99
C GLU A 62 -12.84 -6.20 -9.12
N VAL A 63 -11.67 -5.97 -9.73
CA VAL A 63 -10.45 -5.53 -9.01
C VAL A 63 -10.66 -4.20 -8.29
N ARG A 64 -11.34 -3.23 -8.93
CA ARG A 64 -11.67 -1.94 -8.31
C ARG A 64 -12.54 -2.12 -7.08
N ALA A 65 -13.58 -2.93 -7.18
CA ALA A 65 -14.48 -3.23 -6.06
C ALA A 65 -13.74 -3.93 -4.91
N GLY A 66 -12.88 -4.90 -5.23
CA GLY A 66 -12.06 -5.59 -4.23
C GLY A 66 -11.06 -4.65 -3.53
N LEU A 67 -10.37 -3.79 -4.26
CA LEU A 67 -9.44 -2.81 -3.68
C LEU A 67 -10.16 -1.74 -2.85
N ALA A 68 -11.35 -1.30 -3.28
CA ALA A 68 -12.20 -0.38 -2.52
C ALA A 68 -12.66 -0.99 -1.18
N ALA A 69 -13.05 -2.26 -1.19
CA ALA A 69 -13.45 -2.98 0.01
C ALA A 69 -12.31 -3.15 1.04
N VAL A 70 -11.04 -3.17 0.61
CA VAL A 70 -9.88 -3.21 1.52
C VAL A 70 -9.78 -1.97 2.40
N ILE A 71 -10.24 -0.82 1.91
CA ILE A 71 -10.16 0.48 2.59
C ILE A 71 -11.54 1.08 2.90
N ASP A 72 -12.60 0.27 2.81
CA ASP A 72 -13.99 0.57 3.14
C ASP A 72 -14.55 1.84 2.47
N VAL A 73 -14.41 1.95 1.15
CA VAL A 73 -14.90 3.09 0.35
C VAL A 73 -15.78 2.65 -0.81
N ASP A 74 -16.53 3.60 -1.40
CA ASP A 74 -17.28 3.37 -2.64
C ASP A 74 -16.31 3.08 -3.81
N PRO A 75 -16.44 1.94 -4.52
CA PRO A 75 -15.63 1.63 -5.69
C PRO A 75 -15.71 2.69 -6.80
N GLY A 76 -16.82 3.44 -6.91
CA GLY A 76 -16.95 4.56 -7.84
C GLY A 76 -15.95 5.69 -7.61
N LEU A 77 -15.33 5.77 -6.41
CA LEU A 77 -14.34 6.78 -6.05
C LEU A 77 -12.88 6.28 -6.15
N VAL A 78 -12.68 5.05 -6.64
CA VAL A 78 -11.35 4.41 -6.70
C VAL A 78 -10.83 4.34 -8.13
N ALA A 79 -9.59 4.76 -8.33
CA ALA A 79 -8.80 4.53 -9.54
C ALA A 79 -7.90 3.29 -9.36
N ILE A 80 -7.72 2.51 -10.44
CA ILE A 80 -6.71 1.45 -10.49
C ILE A 80 -5.39 2.09 -10.93
N THR A 81 -4.36 1.93 -10.11
CA THR A 81 -3.00 2.40 -10.38
C THR A 81 -2.01 1.22 -10.45
N ASP A 82 -0.75 1.51 -10.74
CA ASP A 82 0.34 0.53 -10.70
C ASP A 82 1.06 0.51 -9.35
N SER A 83 0.90 1.56 -8.54
CA SER A 83 1.62 1.74 -7.27
C SER A 83 1.04 2.88 -6.44
N THR A 84 1.39 2.94 -5.14
CA THR A 84 1.15 4.12 -4.28
C THR A 84 1.87 5.35 -4.81
N THR A 85 3.09 5.21 -5.33
CA THR A 85 3.85 6.33 -5.94
C THR A 85 3.08 6.98 -7.08
N ARG A 86 2.46 6.18 -7.96
CA ARG A 86 1.62 6.68 -9.03
C ARG A 86 0.40 7.41 -8.50
N GLY A 87 -0.26 6.84 -7.48
CA GLY A 87 -1.40 7.47 -6.80
C GLY A 87 -1.04 8.83 -6.21
N CYS A 88 0.07 8.92 -5.47
CA CYS A 88 0.60 10.19 -4.94
C CYS A 88 0.88 11.20 -6.05
N GLY A 89 1.53 10.77 -7.13
CA GLY A 89 1.83 11.64 -8.29
C GLY A 89 0.58 12.19 -8.97
N ILE A 90 -0.49 11.39 -9.11
CA ILE A 90 -1.78 11.82 -9.66
C ILE A 90 -2.39 12.93 -8.80
N VAL A 91 -2.45 12.73 -7.49
CA VAL A 91 -3.01 13.72 -6.55
C VAL A 91 -2.23 15.02 -6.60
N ILE A 92 -0.92 14.93 -6.43
CA ILE A 92 -0.03 16.09 -6.33
C ILE A 92 -0.05 16.90 -7.63
N ALA A 93 -0.01 16.26 -8.80
CA ALA A 93 -0.10 16.94 -10.08
C ALA A 93 -1.50 17.54 -10.34
N GLY A 94 -2.56 16.91 -9.81
CA GLY A 94 -3.95 17.35 -10.00
C GLY A 94 -4.40 18.51 -9.11
N LEU A 95 -3.69 18.79 -8.00
CA LEU A 95 -4.07 19.80 -7.02
C LEU A 95 -3.68 21.26 -7.39
N ASP A 96 -2.98 21.47 -8.49
CA ASP A 96 -2.53 22.80 -8.95
C ASP A 96 -1.75 23.58 -7.86
N ILE A 97 -0.80 22.90 -7.23
CA ILE A 97 0.08 23.43 -6.18
C ILE A 97 1.29 24.10 -6.81
N GLY A 98 1.58 25.36 -6.47
CA GLY A 98 2.66 26.16 -7.01
C GLY A 98 3.75 26.52 -5.99
N SER A 99 4.74 27.34 -6.44
CA SER A 99 5.91 27.72 -5.63
C SER A 99 5.60 28.53 -4.38
N GLU A 100 4.43 29.20 -4.32
CA GLU A 100 4.00 29.99 -3.17
C GLU A 100 3.25 29.16 -2.13
N ASP A 101 2.87 27.91 -2.49
CA ASP A 101 2.15 27.00 -1.63
C ASP A 101 3.11 26.13 -0.81
N GLU A 102 2.58 25.56 0.28
CA GLU A 102 3.31 24.66 1.16
C GLU A 102 2.67 23.26 1.17
N ILE A 103 3.52 22.23 1.18
CA ILE A 103 3.14 20.84 1.45
C ILE A 103 3.86 20.39 2.72
N VAL A 104 3.10 19.95 3.72
CA VAL A 104 3.66 19.38 4.95
C VAL A 104 3.81 17.87 4.81
N ILE A 105 5.01 17.37 5.10
CA ILE A 105 5.35 15.93 5.14
C ILE A 105 6.12 15.62 6.41
N THR A 106 6.29 14.33 6.72
CA THR A 106 7.13 13.91 7.86
C THR A 106 8.53 13.50 7.42
N ASP A 107 9.49 13.47 8.37
CA ASP A 107 10.88 13.01 8.17
C ASP A 107 11.00 11.48 8.03
N GLN A 108 9.89 10.76 8.07
CA GLN A 108 9.82 9.30 7.95
C GLN A 108 9.04 8.82 6.73
N GLU A 109 8.80 9.69 5.75
CA GLU A 109 8.09 9.28 4.54
C GLU A 109 8.96 8.48 3.58
N HIS A 110 8.34 7.57 2.84
CA HIS A 110 9.00 6.81 1.79
C HIS A 110 9.18 7.67 0.53
N PHE A 111 10.24 7.40 -0.27
CA PHE A 111 10.51 8.13 -1.51
C PHE A 111 9.32 8.12 -2.50
N GLY A 112 8.48 7.09 -2.46
CA GLY A 112 7.25 7.00 -3.25
C GLY A 112 6.27 8.16 -3.02
N LEU A 113 6.31 8.78 -1.83
CA LEU A 113 5.55 9.99 -1.50
C LEU A 113 6.41 11.26 -1.67
N THR A 114 7.62 11.26 -1.10
CA THR A 114 8.47 12.46 -1.09
C THR A 114 8.94 12.88 -2.48
N GLY A 115 9.21 11.91 -3.38
CA GLY A 115 9.61 12.19 -4.76
C GLY A 115 8.58 13.04 -5.52
N PRO A 116 7.30 12.60 -5.63
CA PRO A 116 6.23 13.42 -6.21
C PRO A 116 6.06 14.78 -5.53
N VAL A 117 6.16 14.86 -4.19
CA VAL A 117 6.04 16.14 -3.45
C VAL A 117 7.13 17.11 -3.87
N HIS A 118 8.39 16.70 -3.88
CA HIS A 118 9.51 17.56 -4.27
C HIS A 118 9.52 17.94 -5.77
N ALA A 119 8.81 17.17 -6.60
CA ALA A 119 8.69 17.48 -8.03
C ALA A 119 7.73 18.65 -8.35
N THR A 120 6.95 19.13 -7.38
CA THR A 120 5.97 20.22 -7.60
C THR A 120 6.61 21.60 -7.72
N GLY A 121 7.78 21.81 -7.13
CA GLY A 121 8.36 23.13 -6.91
C GLY A 121 7.73 23.92 -5.74
N ALA A 122 6.74 23.37 -5.05
CA ALA A 122 6.18 23.94 -3.82
C ALA A 122 7.21 23.94 -2.68
N ARG A 123 6.97 24.77 -1.67
CA ARG A 123 7.74 24.72 -0.43
C ARG A 123 7.39 23.47 0.36
N VAL A 124 8.33 22.55 0.50
CA VAL A 124 8.15 21.35 1.32
C VAL A 124 8.55 21.65 2.76
N VAL A 125 7.61 21.46 3.70
CA VAL A 125 7.83 21.60 5.13
C VAL A 125 7.94 20.21 5.73
N VAL A 126 9.12 19.84 6.20
CA VAL A 126 9.40 18.54 6.81
C VAL A 126 9.33 18.66 8.32
N THR A 127 8.52 17.80 8.98
CA THR A 127 8.34 17.79 10.43
C THR A 127 8.74 16.46 11.03
N ALA A 128 8.80 16.39 12.37
CA ALA A 128 8.80 15.10 13.05
C ALA A 128 7.51 14.32 12.74
N ALA A 129 7.59 12.99 12.76
CA ALA A 129 6.47 12.11 12.42
C ALA A 129 5.54 11.88 13.63
N ASP A 130 4.90 12.95 14.08
CA ASP A 130 3.88 12.98 15.12
C ASP A 130 2.83 14.06 14.83
N GLU A 131 1.65 13.89 15.40
CA GLU A 131 0.47 14.70 15.12
C GLU A 131 0.68 16.18 15.50
N GLU A 132 1.32 16.47 16.65
CA GLU A 132 1.54 17.82 17.15
C GLU A 132 2.50 18.59 16.23
N SER A 133 3.58 17.95 15.81
CA SER A 133 4.57 18.54 14.90
C SER A 133 3.97 18.83 13.53
N ILE A 134 3.12 17.92 13.00
CA ILE A 134 2.41 18.12 11.73
C ILE A 134 1.45 19.30 11.84
N LEU A 135 0.60 19.34 12.88
CA LEU A 135 -0.39 20.41 13.10
C LEU A 135 0.29 21.77 13.30
N ALA A 136 1.38 21.83 14.05
CA ALA A 136 2.14 23.06 14.28
C ALA A 136 2.78 23.63 13.00
N ALA A 137 3.03 22.78 12.00
CA ALA A 137 3.61 23.20 10.72
C ALA A 137 2.59 23.72 9.70
N VAL A 138 1.28 23.54 9.96
CA VAL A 138 0.21 24.02 9.07
C VAL A 138 0.11 25.54 9.13
N THR A 139 0.14 26.19 7.97
CA THR A 139 0.02 27.65 7.80
C THR A 139 -1.10 27.98 6.80
N PRO A 140 -1.50 29.24 6.64
CA PRO A 140 -2.45 29.63 5.59
C PRO A 140 -1.98 29.33 4.15
N ARG A 141 -0.70 29.04 3.94
CA ARG A 141 -0.15 28.62 2.64
C ARG A 141 -0.17 27.10 2.46
N THR A 142 -0.41 26.32 3.50
CA THR A 142 -0.46 24.86 3.40
C THR A 142 -1.65 24.43 2.55
N ARG A 143 -1.34 23.70 1.46
CA ARG A 143 -2.35 23.20 0.52
C ARG A 143 -2.60 21.71 0.67
N LEU A 144 -1.67 21.00 1.31
CA LEU A 144 -1.71 19.57 1.48
C LEU A 144 -0.87 19.15 2.69
N VAL A 145 -1.43 18.25 3.50
CA VAL A 145 -0.65 17.38 4.38
C VAL A 145 -0.52 16.03 3.67
N ALA A 146 0.71 15.54 3.46
CA ALA A 146 0.95 14.27 2.81
C ALA A 146 1.78 13.37 3.73
N THR A 147 1.21 12.25 4.17
CA THR A 147 1.85 11.38 5.17
C THR A 147 1.42 9.93 5.06
N SER A 148 2.25 9.02 5.54
CA SER A 148 1.94 7.60 5.67
C SER A 148 0.94 7.34 6.80
N HIS A 149 -0.02 6.44 6.61
CA HIS A 149 -0.93 5.98 7.67
C HIS A 149 -0.15 5.20 8.74
N VAL A 150 0.71 4.29 8.30
CA VAL A 150 1.64 3.55 9.13
C VAL A 150 3.06 3.87 8.63
N LEU A 151 3.89 4.44 9.48
CA LEU A 151 5.25 4.80 9.13
C LEU A 151 6.07 3.56 8.80
N TRP A 152 6.64 3.52 7.61
CA TRP A 152 7.38 2.35 7.10
C TRP A 152 8.66 2.04 7.88
N THR A 153 9.14 3.01 8.67
CA THR A 153 10.37 2.92 9.48
C THR A 153 10.08 2.34 10.86
N THR A 154 9.17 2.95 11.60
CA THR A 154 8.90 2.60 13.01
C THR A 154 7.65 1.74 13.21
N GLY A 155 6.79 1.60 12.18
CA GLY A 155 5.49 0.95 12.35
C GLY A 155 4.48 1.76 13.18
N ARG A 156 4.81 3.00 13.56
CA ARG A 156 3.86 3.89 14.26
C ARG A 156 2.69 4.22 13.33
N ARG A 157 1.47 4.10 13.82
CA ARG A 157 0.25 4.58 13.18
C ARG A 157 -0.06 5.98 13.67
N LEU A 158 -0.26 6.91 12.72
CA LEU A 158 -0.69 8.26 13.01
C LEU A 158 -2.22 8.34 13.16
N ASP A 159 -2.69 9.24 14.01
CA ASP A 159 -4.10 9.60 14.12
C ASP A 159 -4.46 10.59 13.00
N LEU A 160 -4.75 10.01 11.83
CA LEU A 160 -5.00 10.79 10.62
C LEU A 160 -6.39 11.46 10.62
N GLU A 161 -7.37 10.92 11.35
CA GLU A 161 -8.68 11.56 11.50
C GLU A 161 -8.53 12.86 12.25
N ARG A 162 -7.84 12.83 13.39
CA ARG A 162 -7.49 14.05 14.14
C ARG A 162 -6.71 15.04 13.27
N LEU A 163 -5.70 14.57 12.54
CA LEU A 163 -4.92 15.43 11.63
C LEU A 163 -5.80 16.10 10.57
N ARG A 164 -6.74 15.36 9.98
CA ARG A 164 -7.65 15.87 8.98
C ARG A 164 -8.60 16.93 9.54
N GLU A 165 -9.15 16.68 10.73
CA GLU A 165 -10.10 17.58 11.40
C GLU A 165 -9.41 18.86 11.88
N GLU A 166 -8.29 18.75 12.59
CA GLU A 166 -7.62 19.90 13.22
C GLU A 166 -6.82 20.74 12.23
N SER A 167 -6.22 20.15 11.18
CA SER A 167 -5.48 20.91 10.17
C SER A 167 -6.39 21.74 9.25
N GLY A 168 -7.60 21.27 8.97
CA GLY A 168 -8.53 21.91 8.04
C GLY A 168 -8.09 21.93 6.57
N VAL A 169 -6.95 21.29 6.22
CA VAL A 169 -6.44 21.20 4.84
C VAL A 169 -6.62 19.78 4.30
N PRO A 170 -6.63 19.57 2.97
CA PRO A 170 -6.68 18.24 2.39
C PRO A 170 -5.54 17.34 2.87
N ILE A 171 -5.82 16.03 3.05
CA ILE A 171 -4.82 15.04 3.43
C ILE A 171 -4.66 13.96 2.35
N LEU A 172 -3.40 13.73 1.93
CA LEU A 172 -2.99 12.59 1.10
C LEU A 172 -2.35 11.54 2.01
N VAL A 173 -2.96 10.38 2.05
CA VAL A 173 -2.50 9.26 2.87
C VAL A 173 -1.79 8.21 2.01
N ASP A 174 -0.51 7.95 2.29
CA ASP A 174 0.18 6.77 1.77
C ASP A 174 -0.22 5.53 2.59
N GLY A 175 -1.08 4.69 2.01
CA GLY A 175 -1.58 3.46 2.61
C GLY A 175 -0.71 2.22 2.37
N ALA A 176 0.52 2.37 1.86
CA ALA A 176 1.38 1.25 1.49
C ALA A 176 1.68 0.26 2.63
N GLN A 177 1.63 0.68 3.89
CA GLN A 177 1.90 -0.16 5.05
C GLN A 177 0.65 -0.42 5.91
N SER A 178 -0.52 0.10 5.51
CA SER A 178 -1.77 -0.06 6.25
C SER A 178 -2.83 -0.85 5.48
N ALA A 179 -3.01 -0.59 4.16
CA ALA A 179 -3.99 -1.30 3.34
C ALA A 179 -3.68 -2.81 3.29
N GLY A 180 -4.58 -3.64 3.82
CA GLY A 180 -4.42 -5.08 3.95
C GLY A 180 -3.65 -5.56 5.19
N ALA A 181 -2.92 -4.66 5.89
CA ALA A 181 -2.20 -4.95 7.13
C ALA A 181 -3.07 -4.74 8.38
N ILE A 182 -3.83 -3.66 8.40
CA ILE A 182 -4.77 -3.27 9.46
C ILE A 182 -6.13 -2.95 8.84
N ARG A 183 -7.18 -2.90 9.67
CA ARG A 183 -8.48 -2.37 9.21
C ARG A 183 -8.36 -0.90 8.91
N VAL A 184 -8.88 -0.49 7.77
CA VAL A 184 -8.87 0.89 7.29
C VAL A 184 -10.29 1.28 6.87
N ASP A 185 -10.77 2.40 7.37
CA ASP A 185 -11.83 3.20 6.78
C ASP A 185 -11.17 4.46 6.20
N ALA A 186 -11.15 4.59 4.87
CA ALA A 186 -10.53 5.74 4.22
C ALA A 186 -11.54 6.86 3.90
N THR A 187 -12.82 6.71 4.24
CA THR A 187 -13.87 7.71 3.98
C THR A 187 -13.60 9.08 4.63
N PRO A 188 -12.91 9.21 5.80
CA PRO A 188 -12.57 10.51 6.36
C PRO A 188 -11.52 11.30 5.57
N PHE A 189 -10.70 10.64 4.71
CA PHE A 189 -9.57 11.27 4.04
C PHE A 189 -9.93 11.79 2.65
N ASP A 190 -9.16 12.77 2.16
CA ASP A 190 -9.38 13.32 0.82
C ASP A 190 -8.80 12.40 -0.26
N PHE A 191 -7.62 11.79 0.02
CA PHE A 191 -6.93 10.87 -0.87
C PHE A 191 -6.28 9.74 -0.08
N TYR A 192 -6.35 8.51 -0.62
CA TYR A 192 -5.73 7.33 0.00
C TYR A 192 -5.15 6.40 -1.07
N THR A 193 -3.88 6.01 -0.92
CA THR A 193 -3.23 5.11 -1.87
C THR A 193 -3.10 3.68 -1.34
N VAL A 194 -3.16 2.70 -2.23
CA VAL A 194 -3.05 1.26 -1.91
C VAL A 194 -1.94 0.63 -2.72
N SER A 195 -1.14 -0.22 -2.09
CA SER A 195 -0.10 -1.05 -2.72
C SER A 195 -0.52 -2.51 -2.66
N ALA A 196 -0.88 -3.12 -3.80
CA ALA A 196 -1.44 -4.46 -3.78
C ALA A 196 -0.39 -5.56 -3.57
N GLN A 197 0.86 -5.38 -4.02
CA GLN A 197 1.91 -6.38 -3.90
C GLN A 197 2.45 -6.58 -2.48
N LYS A 198 2.12 -5.71 -1.53
CA LYS A 198 2.58 -5.83 -0.15
C LYS A 198 1.66 -6.74 0.67
N TRP A 199 0.83 -6.16 1.51
CA TRP A 199 -0.02 -6.86 2.44
C TRP A 199 -1.21 -7.58 1.79
N LEU A 200 -1.56 -7.21 0.55
CA LEU A 200 -2.59 -7.91 -0.24
C LEU A 200 -2.02 -9.10 -1.03
N CYS A 201 -0.71 -9.34 -0.98
CA CYS A 201 -0.06 -10.51 -1.59
C CYS A 201 -0.35 -10.67 -3.09
N ALA A 202 -0.62 -9.57 -3.79
CA ALA A 202 -0.92 -9.56 -5.21
C ALA A 202 0.35 -9.45 -6.08
N PRO A 203 0.28 -9.80 -7.37
CA PRO A 203 1.39 -9.58 -8.29
C PRO A 203 1.62 -8.10 -8.59
N GLU A 204 2.84 -7.76 -8.99
CA GLU A 204 3.25 -6.43 -9.43
C GLU A 204 3.04 -6.24 -10.94
N PRO A 205 2.85 -4.98 -11.40
CA PRO A 205 2.55 -3.77 -10.65
C PRO A 205 1.04 -3.61 -10.43
N ALA A 206 0.61 -3.32 -9.20
CA ALA A 206 -0.79 -3.11 -8.88
C ALA A 206 -0.99 -2.23 -7.64
N GLY A 207 -1.99 -1.38 -7.68
CA GLY A 207 -2.38 -0.50 -6.58
C GLY A 207 -3.70 0.21 -6.87
N ALA A 208 -4.10 1.08 -5.96
CA ALA A 208 -5.28 1.93 -6.11
C ALA A 208 -5.05 3.33 -5.55
N LEU A 209 -5.91 4.25 -5.98
CA LEU A 209 -6.06 5.58 -5.44
C LEU A 209 -7.54 5.86 -5.17
N TYR A 210 -7.89 6.09 -3.93
CA TYR A 210 -9.18 6.67 -3.54
C TYR A 210 -9.10 8.18 -3.62
N VAL A 211 -10.12 8.80 -4.20
CA VAL A 211 -10.30 10.25 -4.27
C VAL A 211 -11.72 10.58 -3.82
N ARG A 212 -11.87 11.31 -2.71
CA ARG A 212 -13.18 11.63 -2.14
C ARG A 212 -14.05 12.45 -3.09
N ASP A 213 -13.47 13.42 -3.79
CA ASP A 213 -14.14 14.31 -4.74
C ASP A 213 -13.37 14.33 -6.07
N PRO A 214 -13.57 13.29 -6.92
CA PRO A 214 -12.81 13.12 -8.15
C PRO A 214 -12.96 14.29 -9.13
N GLU A 215 -14.11 14.96 -9.13
CA GLU A 215 -14.41 16.05 -10.06
C GLU A 215 -13.60 17.32 -9.76
N ARG A 216 -13.13 17.47 -8.52
CA ARG A 216 -12.28 18.62 -8.11
C ARG A 216 -10.80 18.41 -8.37
N LEU A 217 -10.38 17.18 -8.64
CA LEU A 217 -8.99 16.89 -8.95
C LEU A 217 -8.77 16.91 -10.48
N ARG A 218 -7.83 17.71 -10.95
CA ARG A 218 -7.53 17.84 -12.38
C ARG A 218 -6.89 16.55 -12.91
N VAL A 219 -7.38 16.07 -14.06
CA VAL A 219 -6.75 14.95 -14.79
C VAL A 219 -5.56 15.48 -15.59
N VAL A 220 -4.35 15.24 -15.12
CA VAL A 220 -3.10 15.73 -15.74
C VAL A 220 -2.49 14.72 -16.71
N SER A 221 -2.69 13.44 -16.44
CA SER A 221 -2.16 12.35 -17.27
C SER A 221 -3.26 11.35 -17.60
N PRO A 222 -4.13 11.66 -18.57
CA PRO A 222 -5.26 10.81 -18.91
C PRO A 222 -4.79 9.47 -19.51
N GLY A 223 -5.26 8.36 -18.94
CA GLY A 223 -5.09 7.04 -19.51
C GLY A 223 -6.12 6.76 -20.61
N TYR A 224 -5.80 5.87 -21.57
CA TYR A 224 -6.74 5.51 -22.63
C TYR A 224 -8.10 5.00 -22.11
N LEU A 225 -8.11 4.29 -21.00
CA LEU A 225 -9.34 3.78 -20.38
C LEU A 225 -9.97 4.74 -19.35
N ALA A 226 -9.39 5.91 -19.13
CA ALA A 226 -9.84 6.91 -18.14
C ALA A 226 -10.79 7.99 -18.74
N GLN A 227 -11.04 7.93 -20.05
CA GLN A 227 -11.92 8.84 -20.78
C GLN A 227 -13.23 8.17 -21.18
N SER A 228 -14.31 8.94 -21.29
CA SER A 228 -15.62 8.52 -21.80
C SER A 228 -15.73 8.74 -23.30
N SER A 229 -15.06 9.77 -23.82
CA SER A 229 -14.98 10.08 -25.25
C SER A 229 -13.72 10.87 -25.57
N TYR A 230 -13.26 10.79 -26.79
CA TYR A 230 -12.19 11.64 -27.33
C TYR A 230 -12.36 11.82 -28.83
N ASP A 231 -11.73 12.84 -29.40
CA ASP A 231 -11.74 13.11 -30.84
C ASP A 231 -10.31 13.09 -31.45
N ALA A 232 -10.25 13.28 -32.78
CA ALA A 232 -8.99 13.25 -33.52
C ALA A 232 -8.03 14.43 -33.19
N SER A 233 -8.51 15.49 -32.53
CA SER A 233 -7.66 16.58 -32.04
C SER A 233 -6.96 16.26 -30.74
N GLY A 234 -7.39 15.20 -30.03
CA GLY A 234 -6.94 14.83 -28.70
C GLY A 234 -7.76 15.48 -27.59
N ALA A 235 -8.84 16.19 -27.91
CA ALA A 235 -9.80 16.64 -26.90
C ALA A 235 -10.55 15.42 -26.35
N PHE A 236 -10.76 15.38 -25.03
CA PHE A 236 -11.36 14.24 -24.35
C PHE A 236 -12.26 14.67 -23.20
N GLU A 237 -13.23 13.82 -22.88
CA GLU A 237 -14.06 13.93 -21.70
C GLU A 237 -13.62 12.84 -20.69
N PRO A 238 -13.20 13.18 -19.47
CA PRO A 238 -12.89 12.19 -18.45
C PRO A 238 -14.11 11.35 -18.07
N LYS A 239 -13.90 10.13 -17.63
CA LYS A 239 -14.94 9.36 -16.94
C LYS A 239 -15.35 10.06 -15.65
N LEU A 240 -16.54 9.73 -15.15
CA LEU A 240 -16.98 10.14 -13.81
C LEU A 240 -16.25 9.32 -12.73
N GLY A 241 -16.18 9.87 -11.53
CA GLY A 241 -15.62 9.20 -10.37
C GLY A 241 -14.12 8.92 -10.45
N GLY A 242 -13.65 7.95 -9.67
CA GLY A 242 -12.24 7.57 -9.58
C GLY A 242 -11.64 7.04 -10.89
N ALA A 243 -12.45 6.41 -11.75
CA ALA A 243 -12.00 5.81 -13.00
C ALA A 243 -11.35 6.81 -13.98
N ARG A 244 -11.55 8.13 -13.80
CA ARG A 244 -10.88 9.20 -14.57
C ARG A 244 -9.37 9.26 -14.36
N PHE A 245 -8.88 8.65 -13.27
CA PHE A 245 -7.45 8.59 -12.92
C PHE A 245 -6.84 7.22 -13.15
N ASP A 246 -7.57 6.28 -13.75
CA ASP A 246 -7.04 4.95 -14.06
C ASP A 246 -5.74 5.05 -14.83
N SER A 247 -4.74 4.31 -14.38
CA SER A 247 -3.53 4.06 -15.18
C SER A 247 -3.94 3.46 -16.52
N CYS A 248 -3.14 3.63 -17.55
CA CYS A 248 -3.44 3.15 -18.88
C CYS A 248 -3.73 1.62 -18.88
N TRP A 249 -3.14 0.84 -19.71
CA TRP A 249 -3.36 -0.61 -19.72
C TRP A 249 -2.58 -1.28 -18.56
N ASN A 250 -3.30 -1.72 -17.52
CA ASN A 250 -2.75 -2.73 -16.61
C ASN A 250 -2.76 -4.08 -17.34
N ALA A 251 -1.72 -4.87 -17.18
CA ALA A 251 -1.67 -6.21 -17.78
C ALA A 251 -2.82 -7.07 -17.25
N THR A 252 -3.62 -7.64 -18.17
CA THR A 252 -4.79 -8.46 -17.78
C THR A 252 -4.43 -9.64 -16.86
N PRO A 253 -3.28 -10.34 -17.05
CA PRO A 253 -2.85 -11.37 -16.10
C PRO A 253 -2.56 -10.82 -14.70
N THR A 254 -1.99 -9.61 -14.59
CA THR A 254 -1.79 -8.97 -13.28
C THR A 254 -3.12 -8.69 -12.60
N LEU A 255 -4.11 -8.15 -13.32
CA LEU A 255 -5.44 -7.90 -12.77
C LEU A 255 -6.13 -9.20 -12.29
N ALA A 256 -6.05 -10.28 -13.07
CA ALA A 256 -6.56 -11.59 -12.66
C ALA A 256 -5.87 -12.12 -11.40
N GLY A 257 -4.56 -11.89 -11.29
CA GLY A 257 -3.80 -12.20 -10.07
C GLY A 257 -4.20 -11.36 -8.87
N VAL A 258 -4.49 -10.06 -9.06
CA VAL A 258 -4.97 -9.17 -7.97
C VAL A 258 -6.32 -9.65 -7.47
N ASP A 259 -7.27 -9.94 -8.34
CA ASP A 259 -8.59 -10.44 -7.98
C ASP A 259 -8.50 -11.74 -7.17
N ALA A 260 -7.72 -12.71 -7.68
CA ALA A 260 -7.49 -13.97 -6.96
C ALA A 260 -6.77 -13.79 -5.62
N ALA A 261 -5.82 -12.84 -5.52
CA ALA A 261 -5.14 -12.55 -4.26
C ALA A 261 -6.12 -11.99 -3.22
N LEU A 262 -6.98 -11.04 -3.61
CA LEU A 262 -8.00 -10.48 -2.72
C LEU A 262 -8.97 -11.54 -2.20
N ALA A 263 -9.36 -12.50 -3.04
CA ALA A 263 -10.22 -13.63 -2.65
C ALA A 263 -9.54 -14.63 -1.68
N THR A 264 -8.21 -14.60 -1.57
CA THR A 264 -7.45 -15.51 -0.68
C THR A 264 -7.47 -15.04 0.79
N HIS A 265 -7.80 -13.78 1.04
CA HIS A 265 -7.72 -13.18 2.37
C HIS A 265 -8.87 -13.63 3.27
N PRO A 266 -8.60 -14.29 4.44
CA PRO A 266 -9.64 -14.67 5.38
C PRO A 266 -10.21 -13.46 6.13
N GLU A 267 -11.46 -13.57 6.60
CA GLU A 267 -12.12 -12.50 7.37
C GLU A 267 -11.40 -12.19 8.68
N TRP A 268 -10.84 -13.21 9.33
CA TRP A 268 -10.10 -13.12 10.60
C TRP A 268 -8.65 -12.58 10.45
N ARG A 269 -8.22 -12.18 9.25
CA ARG A 269 -6.83 -11.79 8.97
C ARG A 269 -6.29 -10.67 9.84
N TYR A 270 -7.10 -9.66 10.12
CA TYR A 270 -6.64 -8.47 10.85
C TYR A 270 -6.42 -8.75 12.33
N GLU A 271 -7.36 -9.48 12.95
CA GLU A 271 -7.27 -9.90 14.36
C GLU A 271 -6.03 -10.74 14.57
N ARG A 272 -5.82 -11.76 13.72
CA ARG A 272 -4.66 -12.63 13.82
C ARG A 272 -3.34 -11.88 13.54
N ALA A 273 -3.30 -10.99 12.56
CA ALA A 273 -2.10 -10.19 12.28
C ALA A 273 -1.74 -9.30 13.48
N THR A 274 -2.74 -8.72 14.16
CA THR A 274 -2.56 -7.92 15.37
C THR A 274 -2.03 -8.78 16.54
N GLU A 275 -2.61 -9.95 16.77
CA GLU A 275 -2.15 -10.91 17.78
C GLU A 275 -0.69 -11.36 17.52
N ASN A 276 -0.39 -11.71 16.27
CA ASN A 276 0.96 -12.10 15.85
C ASN A 276 1.97 -10.96 16.06
N ALA A 277 1.60 -9.71 15.75
CA ALA A 277 2.48 -8.56 15.97
C ALA A 277 2.72 -8.30 17.46
N ALA A 278 1.70 -8.40 18.30
CA ALA A 278 1.84 -8.32 19.76
C ALA A 278 2.76 -9.43 20.28
N ARG A 279 2.59 -10.65 19.80
CA ARG A 279 3.44 -11.78 20.15
C ARG A 279 4.90 -11.59 19.72
N CYS A 280 5.12 -11.06 18.51
CA CYS A 280 6.45 -10.69 18.02
C CYS A 280 7.11 -9.66 18.96
N HIS A 281 6.35 -8.66 19.35
CA HIS A 281 6.82 -7.62 20.28
C HIS A 281 7.24 -8.21 21.63
N GLU A 282 6.45 -9.10 22.22
CA GLU A 282 6.77 -9.81 23.45
C GLU A 282 8.07 -10.63 23.34
N LEU A 283 8.23 -11.39 22.26
CA LEU A 283 9.39 -12.25 22.06
C LEU A 283 10.69 -11.48 21.85
N LEU A 284 10.60 -10.28 21.27
CA LEU A 284 11.76 -9.39 21.07
C LEU A 284 12.06 -8.53 22.29
N ALA A 285 11.07 -8.29 23.17
CA ALA A 285 11.26 -7.51 24.39
C ALA A 285 12.34 -8.12 25.29
N GLY A 286 13.25 -7.28 25.76
CA GLY A 286 14.39 -7.71 26.60
C GLY A 286 15.56 -8.32 25.84
N ARG A 287 15.45 -8.54 24.52
CA ARG A 287 16.53 -8.98 23.63
C ARG A 287 17.13 -7.81 22.85
N VAL A 288 16.25 -6.97 22.30
CA VAL A 288 16.57 -5.78 21.52
C VAL A 288 15.66 -4.62 21.90
N GLU A 289 16.02 -3.40 21.47
CA GLU A 289 15.17 -2.22 21.58
C GLU A 289 14.10 -2.26 20.48
N VAL A 290 12.85 -2.63 20.82
CA VAL A 290 11.72 -2.53 19.90
C VAL A 290 11.26 -1.08 19.83
N VAL A 291 11.31 -0.48 18.63
CA VAL A 291 10.94 0.94 18.43
C VAL A 291 9.48 1.13 18.01
N THR A 292 8.84 0.09 17.49
CA THR A 292 7.41 0.15 17.18
C THR A 292 6.58 0.24 18.45
N PRO A 293 5.70 1.24 18.61
CA PRO A 293 4.81 1.28 19.76
C PRO A 293 3.85 0.08 19.74
N PRO A 294 3.58 -0.56 20.88
CA PRO A 294 2.67 -1.71 20.95
C PRO A 294 1.27 -1.39 20.42
N GLY A 295 0.73 -2.29 19.59
CA GLY A 295 -0.64 -2.18 19.06
C GLY A 295 -0.82 -1.18 17.91
N HIS A 296 0.22 -0.51 17.45
CA HIS A 296 0.11 0.47 16.35
C HIS A 296 -0.08 -0.18 14.99
N SER A 297 0.66 -1.23 14.69
CA SER A 297 0.59 -1.89 13.37
C SER A 297 1.14 -3.33 13.41
N THR A 298 1.19 -3.94 12.25
CA THR A 298 1.79 -5.26 12.00
C THR A 298 3.25 -5.19 11.56
N LEU A 299 3.82 -3.98 11.48
CA LEU A 299 5.27 -3.78 11.38
C LEU A 299 5.87 -3.76 12.78
N VAL A 300 6.91 -4.56 12.98
CA VAL A 300 7.69 -4.57 14.23
C VAL A 300 9.13 -4.22 13.88
N SER A 301 9.51 -2.98 14.13
CA SER A 301 10.86 -2.47 13.90
C SER A 301 11.64 -2.45 15.21
N PHE A 302 12.89 -2.85 15.14
CA PHE A 302 13.75 -2.91 16.31
C PHE A 302 15.19 -2.51 15.96
N ARG A 303 15.93 -2.04 16.97
CA ARG A 303 17.35 -1.73 16.87
C ARG A 303 18.17 -2.98 17.23
N PRO A 304 18.97 -3.52 16.31
CA PRO A 304 19.83 -4.66 16.63
C PRO A 304 20.98 -4.27 17.56
N ASN A 305 21.52 -5.25 18.27
CA ASN A 305 22.70 -5.06 19.14
C ASN A 305 24.02 -4.87 18.35
N GLY A 306 23.99 -5.09 17.01
CA GLY A 306 25.11 -4.97 16.10
C GLY A 306 24.71 -4.34 14.77
N ASP A 307 25.43 -4.64 13.70
CA ASP A 307 25.16 -4.13 12.38
C ASP A 307 23.85 -4.74 11.80
N PRO A 308 22.88 -3.92 11.34
CA PRO A 308 21.62 -4.42 10.80
C PRO A 308 21.78 -5.30 9.58
N THR A 309 22.76 -5.01 8.70
CA THR A 309 23.01 -5.77 7.46
C THR A 309 23.54 -7.16 7.79
N GLU A 310 24.48 -7.25 8.75
CA GLU A 310 25.00 -8.54 9.21
C GLU A 310 23.90 -9.39 9.86
N LEU A 311 23.05 -8.78 10.71
CA LEU A 311 21.93 -9.50 11.33
C LEU A 311 20.95 -10.01 10.27
N VAL A 312 20.54 -9.18 9.31
CA VAL A 312 19.60 -9.59 8.24
C VAL A 312 20.19 -10.73 7.40
N SER A 313 21.50 -10.67 7.12
CA SER A 313 22.18 -11.75 6.40
C SER A 313 22.17 -13.06 7.20
N ALA A 314 22.54 -13.03 8.48
CA ALA A 314 22.56 -14.19 9.37
C ALA A 314 21.16 -14.80 9.57
N LEU A 315 20.12 -13.98 9.71
CA LEU A 315 18.73 -14.42 9.76
C LEU A 315 18.30 -15.07 8.42
N GLY A 316 18.71 -14.48 7.30
CA GLY A 316 18.43 -15.01 5.95
C GLY A 316 19.02 -16.41 5.74
N GLU A 317 20.25 -16.67 6.22
CA GLU A 317 20.88 -17.99 6.20
C GLU A 317 20.10 -19.04 7.01
N GLN A 318 19.42 -18.60 8.07
CA GLN A 318 18.53 -19.42 8.91
C GLN A 318 17.10 -19.51 8.33
N GLY A 319 16.85 -18.90 7.17
CA GLY A 319 15.54 -18.90 6.53
C GLY A 319 14.52 -17.97 7.20
N VAL A 320 14.98 -16.92 7.88
CA VAL A 320 14.13 -15.86 8.43
C VAL A 320 14.31 -14.61 7.57
N ILE A 321 13.23 -14.20 6.88
CA ILE A 321 13.26 -13.09 5.93
C ILE A 321 12.69 -11.84 6.57
N VAL A 322 13.57 -10.91 6.91
CA VAL A 322 13.29 -9.58 7.44
C VAL A 322 13.98 -8.52 6.58
N ARG A 323 13.86 -7.25 6.92
CA ARG A 323 14.47 -6.15 6.16
C ARG A 323 15.27 -5.21 7.04
N GLU A 324 16.48 -4.88 6.61
CA GLU A 324 17.20 -3.69 7.04
C GLU A 324 16.51 -2.42 6.52
N LEU A 325 16.47 -1.37 7.33
CA LEU A 325 15.98 -0.05 6.92
C LEU A 325 17.16 0.89 6.65
N PRO A 326 17.45 1.21 5.37
CA PRO A 326 18.64 1.98 5.00
C PRO A 326 18.76 3.31 5.73
N GLY A 327 19.94 3.58 6.33
CA GLY A 327 20.24 4.84 7.02
C GLY A 327 19.53 5.03 8.36
N ARG A 328 18.80 4.01 8.88
CA ARG A 328 18.01 4.13 10.13
C ARG A 328 18.55 3.30 11.29
N ASN A 329 19.54 2.44 11.06
CA ASN A 329 20.03 1.47 12.06
C ASN A 329 18.88 0.64 12.67
N LEU A 330 17.99 0.15 11.84
CA LEU A 330 16.81 -0.62 12.24
C LEU A 330 16.67 -1.86 11.36
N VAL A 331 16.14 -2.92 11.95
CA VAL A 331 15.61 -4.10 11.28
C VAL A 331 14.09 -4.13 11.46
N ARG A 332 13.37 -4.50 10.42
CA ARG A 332 11.90 -4.52 10.42
C ARG A 332 11.37 -5.90 10.06
N ALA A 333 10.60 -6.48 10.96
CA ALA A 333 9.75 -7.63 10.70
C ALA A 333 8.35 -7.17 10.28
N SER A 334 7.83 -7.70 9.19
CA SER A 334 6.47 -7.45 8.68
C SER A 334 5.62 -8.66 9.01
N VAL A 335 4.86 -8.59 10.09
CA VAL A 335 4.14 -9.72 10.68
C VAL A 335 2.74 -9.83 10.08
N GLY A 336 2.55 -10.76 9.14
CA GLY A 336 1.26 -10.97 8.48
C GLY A 336 0.35 -11.94 9.23
N TRP A 337 -0.91 -12.04 8.80
CA TRP A 337 -1.86 -13.02 9.31
C TRP A 337 -1.42 -14.49 9.06
N TRP A 338 -0.60 -14.72 8.06
CA TRP A 338 -0.02 -16.02 7.70
C TRP A 338 1.16 -16.45 8.59
N THR A 339 1.66 -15.55 9.43
CA THR A 339 2.78 -15.82 10.33
C THR A 339 2.36 -16.82 11.41
N SER A 340 3.19 -17.85 11.66
CA SER A 340 3.02 -18.83 12.71
C SER A 340 3.84 -18.50 13.95
N GLU A 341 3.55 -19.16 15.08
CA GLU A 341 4.36 -19.05 16.30
C GLU A 341 5.81 -19.51 16.04
N ASP A 342 6.00 -20.57 15.23
CA ASP A 342 7.35 -21.05 14.84
C ASP A 342 8.14 -19.98 14.09
N ASP A 343 7.51 -19.26 13.16
CA ASP A 343 8.18 -18.17 12.43
C ASP A 343 8.68 -17.08 13.38
N LEU A 344 7.87 -16.75 14.40
CA LEU A 344 8.23 -15.73 15.41
C LEU A 344 9.32 -16.23 16.36
N GLN A 345 9.28 -17.50 16.76
CA GLN A 345 10.32 -18.11 17.58
C GLN A 345 11.66 -18.17 16.84
N ARG A 346 11.66 -18.49 15.55
CA ARG A 346 12.87 -18.48 14.71
C ARG A 346 13.46 -17.08 14.62
N LEU A 347 12.65 -16.03 14.44
CA LEU A 347 13.12 -14.65 14.49
C LEU A 347 13.76 -14.34 15.85
N ALA A 348 13.06 -14.62 16.96
CA ALA A 348 13.53 -14.32 18.29
C ALA A 348 14.79 -15.10 18.69
N ALA A 349 15.01 -16.29 18.17
CA ALA A 349 16.21 -17.09 18.43
C ALA A 349 17.45 -16.55 17.70
N GLY A 350 17.25 -15.85 16.57
CA GLY A 350 18.34 -15.30 15.77
C GLY A 350 18.72 -13.85 16.11
N VAL A 351 18.01 -13.20 17.06
CA VAL A 351 18.21 -11.79 17.44
C VAL A 351 19.00 -11.63 18.74
#